data_f82445c7bd302cfeb36fde3dddd59c27
#
_entry.id   f82445c7bd302cfeb36fde3dddd59c27
#
_cell.length_a   1.000
_cell.length_b   1.000
_cell.length_c   1.000
_cell.angle_alpha   90.00
_cell.angle_beta   90.00
_cell.angle_gamma   90.00
#
_symmetry.space_group_name_H-M   'P 1'
#
loop_
_entity.id
_entity.type
_entity.pdbx_description
1 polymer ?
#
loop_
_entity_poly.entity_id
_entity_poly.type
_entity_poly.pdbx_seq_one_letter_code
_entity_poly.pdbx_strand_id
1 'polypeptide(L)'
;MSIKRRNFIKGLSLSPIALSVTGYKKAVADFVSYSPERAFGFSDNKVPMNAANLCPMPISISKTIADFNEDLDIDMSGMNRSRIGSMKEEARAGLAKQLHVKKEEIAITRNTSESNNIIAQGLSLKPDDEILLWDQNHPSNDVSWAVRADRSKCKVNYFDIPLSTDNYDNIINIIENQITKKTRVVSFTHISNITGFKLPAAEICQSIKEKYNGIHIHVDGAQTWGVEDVDLTAMKCDSFSGSSHKWYMGPRETGLLFVKESAVENIWPSIVSIGWGS
;
A
#
# COMPACT_ATOMS: atom_id res chain seq x y z
N MET A 1 10.88 -24.57 3.00
CA MET A 1 11.93 -24.12 2.07
C MET A 1 12.54 -22.84 2.61
N SER A 2 13.77 -22.87 3.11
CA SER A 2 14.39 -21.73 3.83
C SER A 2 14.88 -20.72 2.79
N ILE A 3 14.16 -19.61 2.60
CA ILE A 3 14.64 -18.48 1.82
C ILE A 3 15.68 -17.77 2.68
N LYS A 4 16.95 -17.88 2.28
CA LYS A 4 18.06 -17.27 3.00
C LYS A 4 17.88 -15.75 2.98
N ARG A 5 17.71 -15.13 4.17
CA ARG A 5 17.69 -13.65 4.40
C ARG A 5 18.75 -12.88 3.59
N ARG A 6 19.82 -13.54 3.22
CA ARG A 6 20.92 -13.00 2.40
C ARG A 6 20.51 -12.58 0.97
N ASN A 7 19.46 -13.16 0.39
CA ASN A 7 19.06 -12.85 -0.99
C ASN A 7 18.10 -11.66 -1.05
N PHE A 8 17.31 -11.41 0.00
CA PHE A 8 16.45 -10.23 0.11
C PHE A 8 17.30 -8.93 0.15
N ILE A 9 18.37 -8.92 0.95
CA ILE A 9 19.28 -7.78 1.05
C ILE A 9 20.05 -7.53 -0.26
N LYS A 10 20.37 -8.58 -1.02
CA LYS A 10 21.03 -8.42 -2.34
C LYS A 10 20.10 -7.85 -3.41
N GLY A 11 18.80 -8.11 -3.34
CA GLY A 11 17.81 -7.53 -4.26
C GLY A 11 17.63 -6.02 -4.11
N LEU A 12 17.77 -5.49 -2.87
CA LEU A 12 17.72 -4.06 -2.60
C LEU A 12 18.98 -3.30 -3.09
N SER A 13 20.12 -3.98 -3.26
CA SER A 13 21.40 -3.36 -3.61
C SER A 13 21.61 -3.11 -5.10
N LEU A 14 20.70 -3.51 -5.98
CA LEU A 14 20.91 -3.51 -7.43
C LEU A 14 19.88 -2.69 -8.24
N SER A 15 19.10 -1.81 -7.62
CA SER A 15 18.22 -0.91 -8.37
C SER A 15 19.01 0.27 -8.96
N PRO A 16 19.05 0.44 -10.29
CA PRO A 16 19.81 1.52 -10.94
C PRO A 16 19.24 2.93 -10.69
N ILE A 17 18.10 3.05 -10.00
CA ILE A 17 17.44 4.34 -9.70
C ILE A 17 18.22 5.18 -8.68
N ALA A 18 19.19 4.57 -7.99
CA ALA A 18 20.02 5.20 -6.97
C ALA A 18 21.05 6.23 -7.49
N LEU A 19 21.13 6.51 -8.79
CA LEU A 19 22.34 7.06 -9.39
C LEU A 19 22.32 8.56 -9.70
N SER A 20 21.26 9.32 -9.45
CA SER A 20 21.19 10.73 -9.87
C SER A 20 21.39 11.78 -8.76
N VAL A 21 21.41 11.43 -7.49
CA VAL A 21 21.58 12.39 -6.37
C VAL A 21 22.82 12.03 -5.56
N THR A 22 23.76 12.98 -5.42
CA THR A 22 25.05 12.77 -4.72
C THR A 22 24.90 12.35 -3.26
N GLY A 23 23.89 12.87 -2.56
CA GLY A 23 23.55 12.48 -1.18
C GLY A 23 23.01 11.05 -1.08
N TYR A 24 22.21 10.62 -2.07
CA TYR A 24 21.67 9.27 -2.11
C TYR A 24 22.77 8.21 -2.37
N LYS A 25 23.74 8.52 -3.23
CA LYS A 25 24.91 7.64 -3.46
C LYS A 25 25.69 7.40 -2.17
N LYS A 26 25.85 8.43 -1.34
CA LYS A 26 26.53 8.31 -0.05
C LYS A 26 25.72 7.48 0.94
N ALA A 27 24.41 7.72 1.04
CA ALA A 27 23.52 6.96 1.94
C ALA A 27 23.46 5.46 1.55
N VAL A 28 23.44 5.13 0.24
CA VAL A 28 23.48 3.75 -0.24
C VAL A 28 24.86 3.12 -0.01
N ALA A 29 25.95 3.85 -0.20
CA ALA A 29 27.30 3.36 0.07
C ALA A 29 27.50 3.10 1.58
N ASP A 30 26.99 4.00 2.43
CA ASP A 30 27.01 3.84 3.89
C ASP A 30 26.15 2.64 4.32
N PHE A 31 24.99 2.43 3.70
CA PHE A 31 24.13 1.26 3.96
C PHE A 31 24.82 -0.07 3.60
N VAL A 32 25.55 -0.13 2.48
CA VAL A 32 26.26 -1.34 2.04
C VAL A 32 27.47 -1.66 2.95
N SER A 33 28.05 -0.64 3.60
CA SER A 33 29.18 -0.79 4.53
C SER A 33 28.75 -1.17 5.95
N TYR A 34 27.45 -1.04 6.32
CA TYR A 34 26.97 -1.43 7.62
C TYR A 34 26.67 -2.94 7.70
N SER A 35 27.08 -3.57 8.80
CA SER A 35 26.54 -4.87 9.16
C SER A 35 25.03 -4.73 9.41
N PRO A 36 24.20 -5.74 9.06
CA PRO A 36 22.76 -5.68 9.29
C PRO A 36 22.36 -5.33 10.73
N GLU A 37 23.19 -5.71 11.70
CA GLU A 37 22.97 -5.46 13.12
C GLU A 37 23.12 -3.96 13.49
N ARG A 38 23.83 -3.18 12.68
CA ARG A 38 24.03 -1.74 12.89
C ARG A 38 23.20 -0.85 11.97
N ALA A 39 22.37 -1.45 11.11
CA ALA A 39 21.52 -0.70 10.19
C ALA A 39 20.37 0.04 10.90
N PHE A 40 20.03 -0.37 12.12
CA PHE A 40 18.91 0.16 12.89
C PHE A 40 19.38 0.75 14.22
N GLY A 41 18.71 1.81 14.70
CA GLY A 41 19.09 2.55 15.90
C GLY A 41 18.41 2.10 17.19
N PHE A 42 17.86 0.88 17.27
CA PHE A 42 17.31 0.39 18.53
C PHE A 42 18.41 -0.16 19.44
N SER A 43 18.18 -0.10 20.74
CA SER A 43 19.18 -0.51 21.75
C SER A 43 19.37 -2.03 21.78
N ASP A 44 20.58 -2.50 22.09
CA ASP A 44 20.97 -3.92 22.08
C ASP A 44 20.11 -4.80 23.01
N ASN A 45 19.47 -4.22 24.02
CA ASN A 45 18.61 -4.92 24.97
C ASN A 45 17.12 -4.92 24.57
N LYS A 46 16.79 -4.44 23.36
CA LYS A 46 15.41 -4.43 22.84
C LYS A 46 15.32 -5.12 21.48
N VAL A 47 14.36 -6.01 21.34
CA VAL A 47 14.07 -6.71 20.09
C VAL A 47 12.69 -6.27 19.59
N PRO A 48 12.59 -5.52 18.48
CA PRO A 48 11.32 -5.19 17.88
C PRO A 48 10.64 -6.46 17.35
N MET A 49 9.46 -6.80 17.85
CA MET A 49 8.75 -8.04 17.51
C MET A 49 7.40 -7.81 16.82
N ASN A 50 7.01 -6.55 16.57
CA ASN A 50 5.71 -6.23 16.00
C ASN A 50 5.83 -5.34 14.75
N ALA A 51 6.40 -5.89 13.68
CA ALA A 51 6.50 -5.25 12.39
C ALA A 51 5.12 -5.00 11.72
N ALA A 52 4.11 -5.77 12.09
CA ALA A 52 2.74 -5.58 11.64
C ALA A 52 2.15 -4.23 12.08
N ASN A 53 2.64 -3.67 13.18
CA ASN A 53 2.26 -2.35 13.67
C ASN A 53 3.26 -1.27 13.23
N LEU A 54 4.53 -1.43 13.60
CA LEU A 54 5.60 -0.46 13.32
C LEU A 54 6.95 -1.17 13.20
N CYS A 55 7.64 -0.94 12.09
CA CYS A 55 9.02 -1.37 11.91
C CYS A 55 10.02 -0.25 12.21
N PRO A 56 11.21 -0.58 12.73
CA PRO A 56 12.28 0.39 12.79
C PRO A 56 12.73 0.78 11.38
N MET A 57 12.89 2.06 11.16
CA MET A 57 13.46 2.62 9.94
C MET A 57 15.00 2.51 10.00
N PRO A 58 15.67 2.15 8.89
CA PRO A 58 17.13 2.21 8.82
C PRO A 58 17.68 3.58 9.17
N ILE A 59 18.82 3.62 9.87
CA ILE A 59 19.50 4.88 10.26
C ILE A 59 19.82 5.74 9.04
N SER A 60 20.23 5.13 7.93
CA SER A 60 20.52 5.84 6.68
C SER A 60 19.32 6.62 6.16
N ILE A 61 18.11 6.04 6.20
CA ILE A 61 16.87 6.72 5.80
C ILE A 61 16.54 7.86 6.77
N SER A 62 16.62 7.60 8.07
CA SER A 62 16.40 8.61 9.10
C SER A 62 17.32 9.82 8.92
N LYS A 63 18.61 9.57 8.67
CA LYS A 63 19.59 10.61 8.41
C LYS A 63 19.28 11.39 7.12
N THR A 64 18.95 10.70 6.04
CA THR A 64 18.57 11.34 4.77
C THR A 64 17.41 12.31 4.96
N ILE A 65 16.39 11.94 5.74
CA ILE A 65 15.26 12.82 6.05
C ILE A 65 15.72 14.06 6.81
N ALA A 66 16.59 13.89 7.81
CA ALA A 66 17.14 15.00 8.58
C ALA A 66 17.97 15.95 7.69
N ASP A 67 18.85 15.40 6.86
CA ASP A 67 19.70 16.16 5.94
C ASP A 67 18.85 16.96 4.92
N PHE A 68 17.73 16.42 4.43
CA PHE A 68 16.81 17.15 3.55
C PHE A 68 16.06 18.28 4.26
N ASN A 69 15.65 18.08 5.50
CA ASN A 69 15.00 19.14 6.27
C ASN A 69 15.99 20.29 6.54
N GLU A 70 17.22 19.96 6.97
CA GLU A 70 18.28 20.95 7.20
C GLU A 70 18.61 21.74 5.93
N ASP A 71 18.71 21.07 4.78
CA ASP A 71 18.99 21.72 3.49
C ASP A 71 17.87 22.70 3.08
N LEU A 72 16.61 22.36 3.35
CA LEU A 72 15.47 23.24 3.09
C LEU A 72 15.46 24.44 4.04
N ASP A 73 15.86 24.25 5.30
CA ASP A 73 15.95 25.34 6.28
C ASP A 73 17.11 26.31 5.96
N ILE A 74 18.19 25.81 5.36
CA ILE A 74 19.32 26.62 4.89
C ILE A 74 18.94 27.42 3.63
N ASP A 75 18.26 26.80 2.67
CA ASP A 75 17.85 27.47 1.42
C ASP A 75 16.38 27.19 1.06
N MET A 76 15.49 28.09 1.44
CA MET A 76 14.06 28.03 1.13
C MET A 76 13.70 28.62 -0.25
N SER A 77 14.68 28.88 -1.13
CA SER A 77 14.44 29.44 -2.47
C SER A 77 13.52 28.55 -3.31
N GLY A 78 12.83 29.16 -4.27
CA GLY A 78 12.01 28.42 -5.23
C GLY A 78 12.82 27.42 -6.05
N MET A 79 14.09 27.73 -6.33
CA MET A 79 15.02 26.85 -7.06
C MET A 79 15.35 25.60 -6.24
N ASN A 80 15.68 25.75 -4.94
CA ASN A 80 15.94 24.60 -4.08
C ASN A 80 14.70 23.71 -3.89
N ARG A 81 13.52 24.33 -3.69
CA ARG A 81 12.26 23.60 -3.53
C ARG A 81 11.80 22.88 -4.80
N SER A 82 12.11 23.40 -5.99
CA SER A 82 11.67 22.80 -7.26
C SER A 82 12.22 21.40 -7.47
N ARG A 83 13.42 21.09 -6.96
CA ARG A 83 14.02 19.74 -7.03
C ARG A 83 13.19 18.69 -6.29
N ILE A 84 12.45 19.08 -5.24
CA ILE A 84 11.61 18.15 -4.46
C ILE A 84 10.50 17.56 -5.33
N GLY A 85 9.94 18.36 -6.24
CA GLY A 85 8.96 17.87 -7.22
C GLY A 85 9.53 16.74 -8.08
N SER A 86 10.72 16.94 -8.63
CA SER A 86 11.40 15.91 -9.45
C SER A 86 11.70 14.65 -8.63
N MET A 87 12.21 14.79 -7.41
CA MET A 87 12.50 13.66 -6.52
C MET A 87 11.25 12.87 -6.14
N LYS A 88 10.12 13.56 -5.94
CA LYS A 88 8.83 12.90 -5.69
C LYS A 88 8.39 12.07 -6.90
N GLU A 89 8.55 12.60 -8.12
CA GLU A 89 8.22 11.85 -9.35
C GLU A 89 9.16 10.66 -9.57
N GLU A 90 10.44 10.78 -9.24
CA GLU A 90 11.39 9.66 -9.25
C GLU A 90 10.99 8.57 -8.25
N ALA A 91 10.59 8.96 -7.04
CA ALA A 91 10.10 8.01 -6.03
C ALA A 91 8.83 7.28 -6.51
N ARG A 92 7.86 8.00 -7.12
CA ARG A 92 6.67 7.40 -7.72
C ARG A 92 7.02 6.41 -8.82
N ALA A 93 7.94 6.77 -9.72
CA ALA A 93 8.41 5.89 -10.78
C ALA A 93 9.10 4.64 -10.22
N GLY A 94 9.87 4.79 -9.14
CA GLY A 94 10.51 3.67 -8.44
C GLY A 94 9.50 2.70 -7.83
N LEU A 95 8.49 3.22 -7.15
CA LEU A 95 7.39 2.44 -6.58
C LEU A 95 6.58 1.72 -7.67
N ALA A 96 6.25 2.43 -8.74
CA ALA A 96 5.50 1.87 -9.87
C ALA A 96 6.26 0.71 -10.52
N LYS A 97 7.56 0.86 -10.72
CA LYS A 97 8.43 -0.22 -11.25
C LYS A 97 8.44 -1.43 -10.31
N GLN A 98 8.55 -1.22 -9.00
CA GLN A 98 8.53 -2.30 -8.01
C GLN A 98 7.22 -3.07 -8.01
N LEU A 99 6.11 -2.39 -8.28
CA LEU A 99 4.76 -2.94 -8.23
C LEU A 99 4.21 -3.34 -9.60
N HIS A 100 5.04 -3.26 -10.65
CA HIS A 100 4.71 -3.62 -12.04
C HIS A 100 3.54 -2.82 -12.63
N VAL A 101 3.45 -1.52 -12.33
CA VAL A 101 2.38 -0.62 -12.79
C VAL A 101 2.94 0.67 -13.36
N LYS A 102 2.08 1.55 -13.87
CA LYS A 102 2.47 2.88 -14.34
C LYS A 102 2.62 3.86 -13.17
N LYS A 103 3.52 4.84 -13.28
CA LYS A 103 3.71 5.84 -12.22
C LYS A 103 2.47 6.72 -12.00
N GLU A 104 1.66 6.90 -13.04
CA GLU A 104 0.40 7.64 -13.01
C GLU A 104 -0.65 6.96 -12.14
N GLU A 105 -0.52 5.65 -11.92
CA GLU A 105 -1.39 4.84 -11.07
C GLU A 105 -0.97 4.86 -9.59
N ILE A 106 0.16 5.52 -9.25
CA ILE A 106 0.69 5.59 -7.88
C ILE A 106 0.52 7.00 -7.29
N ALA A 107 -0.11 7.08 -6.14
CA ALA A 107 -0.09 8.24 -5.26
C ALA A 107 0.73 7.92 -3.99
N ILE A 108 1.58 8.87 -3.57
CA ILE A 108 2.25 8.82 -2.27
C ILE A 108 1.30 9.42 -1.24
N THR A 109 0.99 8.64 -0.21
CA THR A 109 0.09 9.00 0.89
C THR A 109 0.84 8.99 2.21
N ARG A 110 0.17 9.30 3.33
CA ARG A 110 0.78 9.21 4.65
C ARG A 110 0.81 7.78 5.21
N ASN A 111 -0.19 6.99 4.90
CA ASN A 111 -0.30 5.59 5.38
C ASN A 111 -1.46 4.87 4.69
N THR A 112 -1.59 3.57 4.97
CA THR A 112 -2.70 2.74 4.48
C THR A 112 -4.07 3.28 4.89
N SER A 113 -4.22 3.84 6.11
CA SER A 113 -5.52 4.38 6.55
C SER A 113 -5.98 5.55 5.70
N GLU A 114 -5.08 6.46 5.32
CA GLU A 114 -5.40 7.53 4.37
C GLU A 114 -5.78 6.96 3.00
N SER A 115 -5.00 6.00 2.50
CA SER A 115 -5.25 5.35 1.21
C SER A 115 -6.61 4.65 1.17
N ASN A 116 -6.96 3.88 2.21
CA ASN A 116 -8.26 3.22 2.35
C ASN A 116 -9.40 4.26 2.36
N ASN A 117 -9.23 5.36 3.09
CA ASN A 117 -10.22 6.43 3.13
C ASN A 117 -10.39 7.16 1.80
N ILE A 118 -9.31 7.39 1.05
CA ILE A 118 -9.39 7.98 -0.31
C ILE A 118 -10.31 7.13 -1.18
N ILE A 119 -10.15 5.81 -1.16
CA ILE A 119 -11.00 4.90 -1.95
C ILE A 119 -12.42 4.87 -1.39
N ALA A 120 -12.58 4.63 -0.09
CA ALA A 120 -13.90 4.48 0.52
C ALA A 120 -14.76 5.74 0.36
N GLN A 121 -14.17 6.93 0.51
CA GLN A 121 -14.88 8.20 0.39
C GLN A 121 -15.02 8.68 -1.06
N GLY A 122 -14.08 8.30 -1.94
CA GLY A 122 -14.03 8.76 -3.33
C GLY A 122 -14.96 8.01 -4.27
N LEU A 123 -15.25 6.73 -4.02
CA LEU A 123 -16.11 5.94 -4.90
C LEU A 123 -17.54 6.47 -4.94
N SER A 124 -18.10 6.54 -6.16
CA SER A 124 -19.49 6.92 -6.37
C SER A 124 -20.42 5.76 -6.05
N LEU A 125 -21.03 5.78 -4.87
CA LEU A 125 -21.99 4.78 -4.39
C LEU A 125 -23.37 5.40 -4.25
N LYS A 126 -24.42 4.61 -4.55
CA LYS A 126 -25.82 4.99 -4.45
C LYS A 126 -26.46 4.32 -3.22
N PRO A 127 -27.60 4.84 -2.72
CA PRO A 127 -28.35 4.15 -1.70
C PRO A 127 -28.68 2.71 -2.12
N ASP A 128 -28.63 1.79 -1.18
CA ASP A 128 -28.81 0.34 -1.34
C ASP A 128 -27.70 -0.41 -2.09
N ASP A 129 -26.65 0.26 -2.60
CA ASP A 129 -25.46 -0.44 -3.05
C ASP A 129 -24.84 -1.23 -1.88
N GLU A 130 -24.21 -2.34 -2.20
CA GLU A 130 -23.62 -3.23 -1.21
C GLU A 130 -22.09 -3.21 -1.29
N ILE A 131 -21.48 -3.20 -0.11
CA ILE A 131 -20.05 -3.24 0.13
C ILE A 131 -19.77 -4.57 0.83
N LEU A 132 -18.99 -5.44 0.21
CA LEU A 132 -18.64 -6.75 0.75
C LEU A 132 -17.24 -6.68 1.34
N LEU A 133 -17.10 -6.95 2.63
CA LEU A 133 -15.86 -6.86 3.40
C LEU A 133 -15.46 -8.23 3.95
N TRP A 134 -14.15 -8.44 4.13
CA TRP A 134 -13.66 -9.55 4.91
C TRP A 134 -13.74 -9.21 6.40
N ASP A 135 -14.24 -10.13 7.23
CA ASP A 135 -14.40 -9.93 8.67
C ASP A 135 -13.07 -9.82 9.43
N GLN A 136 -11.94 -10.22 8.81
CA GLN A 136 -10.60 -10.02 9.34
C GLN A 136 -9.89 -8.77 8.77
N ASN A 137 -10.63 -7.83 8.20
CA ASN A 137 -10.07 -6.55 7.79
C ASN A 137 -9.49 -5.79 8.99
N HIS A 138 -8.41 -5.03 8.74
CA HIS A 138 -7.93 -4.09 9.74
C HIS A 138 -9.00 -3.02 10.03
N PRO A 139 -9.20 -2.59 11.30
CA PRO A 139 -10.23 -1.61 11.66
C PRO A 139 -10.22 -0.32 10.82
N SER A 140 -9.04 0.15 10.38
CA SER A 140 -8.97 1.36 9.54
C SER A 140 -9.58 1.17 8.14
N ASN A 141 -9.58 -0.07 7.62
CA ASN A 141 -10.28 -0.40 6.37
C ASN A 141 -11.78 -0.58 6.67
N ASP A 142 -12.11 -1.39 7.65
CA ASP A 142 -13.49 -1.72 8.01
C ASP A 142 -14.31 -0.47 8.37
N VAL A 143 -13.84 0.34 9.32
CA VAL A 143 -14.54 1.54 9.79
C VAL A 143 -14.69 2.58 8.68
N SER A 144 -13.73 2.71 7.77
CA SER A 144 -13.84 3.64 6.64
C SER A 144 -15.04 3.33 5.75
N TRP A 145 -15.28 2.06 5.48
CA TRP A 145 -16.44 1.58 4.70
C TRP A 145 -17.74 1.66 5.50
N ALA A 146 -17.73 1.34 6.80
CA ALA A 146 -18.91 1.47 7.65
C ALA A 146 -19.41 2.92 7.71
N VAL A 147 -18.51 3.88 7.92
CA VAL A 147 -18.85 5.31 7.91
C VAL A 147 -19.33 5.74 6.53
N ARG A 148 -18.72 5.26 5.46
CA ARG A 148 -19.17 5.55 4.10
C ARG A 148 -20.57 5.01 3.85
N ALA A 149 -20.84 3.78 4.26
CA ALA A 149 -22.15 3.14 4.09
C ALA A 149 -23.25 3.91 4.82
N ASP A 150 -22.99 4.31 6.05
CA ASP A 150 -23.97 5.11 6.83
C ASP A 150 -24.29 6.44 6.14
N ARG A 151 -23.27 7.17 5.67
CA ARG A 151 -23.44 8.46 4.97
C ARG A 151 -24.19 8.33 3.65
N SER A 152 -23.93 7.25 2.89
CA SER A 152 -24.47 7.05 1.53
C SER A 152 -25.69 6.15 1.49
N LYS A 153 -26.13 5.65 2.67
CA LYS A 153 -27.24 4.68 2.81
C LYS A 153 -26.98 3.38 2.04
N CYS A 154 -25.71 2.98 1.95
CA CYS A 154 -25.28 1.68 1.43
C CYS A 154 -25.38 0.61 2.52
N LYS A 155 -25.19 -0.65 2.13
CA LYS A 155 -25.16 -1.78 3.06
C LYS A 155 -23.76 -2.37 3.11
N VAL A 156 -23.30 -2.70 4.31
CA VAL A 156 -22.07 -3.48 4.50
C VAL A 156 -22.47 -4.93 4.79
N ASN A 157 -21.92 -5.85 4.01
CA ASN A 157 -22.00 -7.29 4.20
C ASN A 157 -20.59 -7.82 4.47
N TYR A 158 -20.50 -8.93 5.19
CA TYR A 158 -19.22 -9.55 5.52
C TYR A 158 -19.17 -10.98 4.99
N PHE A 159 -17.97 -11.40 4.59
CA PHE A 159 -17.64 -12.80 4.40
C PHE A 159 -16.62 -13.23 5.44
N ASP A 160 -16.74 -14.47 5.89
CA ASP A 160 -15.82 -15.16 6.79
C ASP A 160 -15.15 -16.30 6.04
N ILE A 161 -13.84 -16.42 6.20
CA ILE A 161 -13.04 -17.54 5.68
C ILE A 161 -12.54 -18.36 6.87
N PRO A 162 -13.02 -19.62 7.02
CA PRO A 162 -12.49 -20.51 8.03
C PRO A 162 -10.97 -20.69 7.88
N LEU A 163 -10.21 -20.51 8.95
CA LEU A 163 -8.73 -20.59 8.93
C LEU A 163 -8.18 -21.95 8.50
N SER A 164 -9.00 -22.99 8.55
CA SER A 164 -8.69 -24.33 8.04
C SER A 164 -8.84 -24.46 6.53
N THR A 165 -9.33 -23.40 5.83
CA THR A 165 -9.54 -23.44 4.39
C THR A 165 -8.21 -23.24 3.68
N ASP A 166 -7.71 -24.28 3.03
CA ASP A 166 -6.44 -24.33 2.30
C ASP A 166 -6.62 -24.37 0.76
N ASN A 167 -7.86 -24.50 0.31
CA ASN A 167 -8.22 -24.59 -1.10
C ASN A 167 -8.73 -23.23 -1.62
N TYR A 168 -8.07 -22.69 -2.63
CA TYR A 168 -8.39 -21.39 -3.21
C TYR A 168 -9.81 -21.36 -3.83
N ASP A 169 -10.24 -22.44 -4.47
CA ASP A 169 -11.59 -22.50 -5.06
C ASP A 169 -12.67 -22.38 -3.97
N ASN A 170 -12.45 -22.98 -2.81
CA ASN A 170 -13.37 -22.85 -1.69
C ASN A 170 -13.41 -21.40 -1.16
N ILE A 171 -12.26 -20.74 -1.05
CA ILE A 171 -12.18 -19.32 -0.64
C ILE A 171 -12.95 -18.45 -1.63
N ILE A 172 -12.71 -18.62 -2.93
CA ILE A 172 -13.39 -17.88 -4.00
C ILE A 172 -14.89 -18.12 -3.95
N ASN A 173 -15.33 -19.37 -3.83
CA ASN A 173 -16.75 -19.72 -3.75
C ASN A 173 -17.44 -19.08 -2.54
N ILE A 174 -16.79 -19.03 -1.37
CA ILE A 174 -17.34 -18.36 -0.18
C ILE A 174 -17.59 -16.88 -0.48
N ILE A 175 -16.63 -16.20 -1.09
CA ILE A 175 -16.75 -14.77 -1.42
C ILE A 175 -17.85 -14.57 -2.48
N GLU A 176 -17.83 -15.33 -3.55
CA GLU A 176 -18.80 -15.21 -4.65
C GLU A 176 -20.23 -15.46 -4.22
N ASN A 177 -20.47 -16.38 -3.29
CA ASN A 177 -21.80 -16.65 -2.72
C ASN A 177 -22.38 -15.45 -1.95
N GLN A 178 -21.56 -14.49 -1.54
CA GLN A 178 -21.99 -13.24 -0.89
C GLN A 178 -22.18 -12.09 -1.88
N ILE A 179 -21.74 -12.25 -3.14
CA ILE A 179 -21.92 -11.22 -4.16
C ILE A 179 -23.35 -11.22 -4.68
N THR A 180 -23.97 -10.06 -4.69
CA THR A 180 -25.32 -9.84 -5.22
C THR A 180 -25.29 -8.88 -6.41
N LYS A 181 -26.43 -8.68 -7.05
CA LYS A 181 -26.59 -7.68 -8.12
C LYS A 181 -26.37 -6.24 -7.63
N LYS A 182 -26.41 -6.02 -6.32
CA LYS A 182 -26.21 -4.72 -5.68
C LYS A 182 -24.76 -4.50 -5.21
N THR A 183 -23.93 -5.54 -5.18
CA THR A 183 -22.52 -5.42 -4.77
C THR A 183 -21.78 -4.51 -5.75
N ARG A 184 -21.15 -3.46 -5.22
CA ARG A 184 -20.33 -2.49 -5.97
C ARG A 184 -18.90 -2.46 -5.52
N VAL A 185 -18.63 -2.93 -4.32
CA VAL A 185 -17.28 -2.97 -3.74
C VAL A 185 -17.04 -4.31 -3.10
N VAL A 186 -15.87 -4.87 -3.33
CA VAL A 186 -15.28 -5.95 -2.53
C VAL A 186 -13.97 -5.41 -1.96
N SER A 187 -13.83 -5.37 -0.63
CA SER A 187 -12.62 -4.88 0.00
C SER A 187 -12.12 -5.85 1.07
N PHE A 188 -10.86 -6.23 0.94
CA PHE A 188 -10.24 -7.16 1.87
C PHE A 188 -8.77 -6.86 2.12
N THR A 189 -8.29 -7.19 3.31
CA THR A 189 -6.87 -7.21 3.65
C THR A 189 -6.22 -8.43 3.01
N HIS A 190 -5.11 -8.26 2.28
CA HIS A 190 -4.43 -9.38 1.60
C HIS A 190 -3.85 -10.39 2.61
N ILE A 191 -3.19 -9.87 3.66
CA ILE A 191 -2.69 -10.69 4.78
C ILE A 191 -3.29 -10.12 6.06
N SER A 192 -4.03 -10.94 6.81
CA SER A 192 -4.66 -10.52 8.07
C SER A 192 -3.60 -10.14 9.11
N ASN A 193 -3.76 -8.96 9.71
CA ASN A 193 -2.94 -8.57 10.86
C ASN A 193 -3.34 -9.29 12.17
N ILE A 194 -4.47 -9.99 12.16
CA ILE A 194 -5.01 -10.73 13.32
C ILE A 194 -4.43 -12.15 13.33
N THR A 195 -4.52 -12.85 12.21
CA THR A 195 -4.19 -14.29 12.13
C THR A 195 -2.97 -14.58 11.26
N GLY A 196 -2.54 -13.64 10.40
CA GLY A 196 -1.52 -13.89 9.38
C GLY A 196 -2.05 -14.69 8.18
N PHE A 197 -3.35 -14.99 8.13
CA PHE A 197 -3.95 -15.69 6.99
C PHE A 197 -3.82 -14.85 5.73
N LYS A 198 -3.30 -15.45 4.65
CA LYS A 198 -3.10 -14.81 3.36
C LYS A 198 -4.19 -15.26 2.38
N LEU A 199 -4.98 -14.31 1.89
CA LEU A 199 -5.95 -14.57 0.83
C LEU A 199 -5.26 -14.70 -0.54
N PRO A 200 -5.74 -15.56 -1.45
CA PRO A 200 -5.26 -15.64 -2.83
C PRO A 200 -5.82 -14.45 -3.65
N ALA A 201 -5.22 -13.26 -3.43
CA ALA A 201 -5.78 -11.99 -3.92
C ALA A 201 -5.89 -11.94 -5.45
N ALA A 202 -4.91 -12.48 -6.18
CA ALA A 202 -4.92 -12.49 -7.64
C ALA A 202 -6.07 -13.36 -8.17
N GLU A 203 -6.26 -14.55 -7.63
CA GLU A 203 -7.30 -15.50 -8.00
C GLU A 203 -8.70 -14.94 -7.66
N ILE A 204 -8.86 -14.33 -6.49
CA ILE A 204 -10.10 -13.66 -6.07
C ILE A 204 -10.43 -12.53 -7.05
N CYS A 205 -9.46 -11.62 -7.30
CA CYS A 205 -9.68 -10.50 -8.20
C CYS A 205 -10.01 -10.97 -9.61
N GLN A 206 -9.28 -11.96 -10.12
CA GLN A 206 -9.52 -12.52 -11.44
C GLN A 206 -10.94 -13.09 -11.54
N SER A 207 -11.34 -13.95 -10.61
CA SER A 207 -12.66 -14.61 -10.64
C SER A 207 -13.80 -13.58 -10.58
N ILE A 208 -13.69 -12.57 -9.72
CA ILE A 208 -14.69 -11.51 -9.63
C ILE A 208 -14.77 -10.72 -10.94
N LYS A 209 -13.62 -10.33 -11.51
CA LYS A 209 -13.59 -9.55 -12.76
C LYS A 209 -14.12 -10.31 -13.98
N GLU A 210 -13.96 -11.62 -14.01
CA GLU A 210 -14.48 -12.46 -15.09
C GLU A 210 -16.01 -12.66 -15.02
N LYS A 211 -16.56 -12.72 -13.81
CA LYS A 211 -17.98 -13.07 -13.61
C LYS A 211 -18.88 -11.85 -13.35
N TYR A 212 -18.33 -10.78 -12.76
CA TYR A 212 -19.12 -9.65 -12.28
C TYR A 212 -18.58 -8.32 -12.84
N ASN A 213 -19.45 -7.57 -13.49
CA ASN A 213 -19.12 -6.24 -14.01
C ASN A 213 -19.45 -5.16 -13.00
N GLY A 214 -18.63 -4.11 -12.96
CA GLY A 214 -18.91 -2.89 -12.17
C GLY A 214 -18.63 -3.02 -10.68
N ILE A 215 -17.93 -4.07 -10.24
CA ILE A 215 -17.43 -4.20 -8.86
C ILE A 215 -16.03 -3.61 -8.79
N HIS A 216 -15.80 -2.66 -7.87
CA HIS A 216 -14.50 -2.16 -7.52
C HIS A 216 -13.86 -3.07 -6.46
N ILE A 217 -12.66 -3.57 -6.75
CA ILE A 217 -11.92 -4.43 -5.83
C ILE A 217 -10.79 -3.64 -5.20
N HIS A 218 -10.88 -3.42 -3.88
CA HIS A 218 -9.85 -2.77 -3.09
C HIS A 218 -9.11 -3.77 -2.21
N VAL A 219 -7.77 -3.80 -2.33
CA VAL A 219 -6.91 -4.68 -1.53
C VAL A 219 -6.07 -3.87 -0.56
N ASP A 220 -6.27 -4.09 0.73
CA ASP A 220 -5.42 -3.54 1.78
C ASP A 220 -4.15 -4.39 1.90
N GLY A 221 -3.04 -3.85 1.42
CA GLY A 221 -1.72 -4.48 1.39
C GLY A 221 -0.80 -4.06 2.54
N ALA A 222 -1.34 -3.51 3.63
CA ALA A 222 -0.54 -3.02 4.76
C ALA A 222 0.40 -4.08 5.36
N GLN A 223 0.03 -5.36 5.29
CA GLN A 223 0.85 -6.47 5.77
C GLN A 223 1.58 -7.19 4.63
N THR A 224 1.35 -6.79 3.38
CA THR A 224 1.91 -7.45 2.20
C THR A 224 3.10 -6.71 1.63
N TRP A 225 2.99 -5.37 1.51
CA TRP A 225 4.03 -4.54 0.92
C TRP A 225 5.29 -4.55 1.78
N GLY A 226 6.38 -5.07 1.20
CA GLY A 226 7.65 -5.28 1.88
C GLY A 226 7.87 -6.71 2.42
N VAL A 227 6.85 -7.58 2.36
CA VAL A 227 6.94 -9.00 2.72
C VAL A 227 6.92 -9.88 1.48
N GLU A 228 6.02 -9.56 0.56
CA GLU A 228 5.81 -10.30 -0.68
C GLU A 228 6.35 -9.50 -1.88
N ASP A 229 6.64 -10.19 -2.96
CA ASP A 229 6.85 -9.58 -4.28
C ASP A 229 5.46 -9.31 -4.88
N VAL A 230 5.07 -8.03 -4.85
CA VAL A 230 3.71 -7.61 -5.24
C VAL A 230 3.69 -7.20 -6.70
N ASP A 231 3.01 -7.98 -7.53
CA ASP A 231 2.68 -7.62 -8.92
C ASP A 231 1.20 -7.20 -8.99
N LEU A 232 0.94 -5.90 -9.03
CA LEU A 232 -0.42 -5.37 -9.09
C LEU A 232 -1.08 -5.56 -10.46
N THR A 233 -0.29 -5.69 -11.52
CA THR A 233 -0.80 -6.05 -12.85
C THR A 233 -1.34 -7.48 -12.86
N ALA A 234 -0.60 -8.41 -12.28
CA ALA A 234 -1.03 -9.80 -12.14
C ALA A 234 -2.18 -9.94 -11.13
N MET A 235 -2.19 -9.16 -10.06
CA MET A 235 -3.25 -9.18 -9.05
C MET A 235 -4.60 -8.73 -9.59
N LYS A 236 -4.65 -7.84 -10.59
CA LYS A 236 -5.88 -7.34 -11.25
C LYS A 236 -6.87 -6.61 -10.32
N CYS A 237 -6.45 -6.14 -9.15
CA CYS A 237 -7.29 -5.27 -8.32
C CYS A 237 -7.47 -3.89 -8.96
N ASP A 238 -8.49 -3.14 -8.53
CA ASP A 238 -8.70 -1.76 -9.00
C ASP A 238 -7.94 -0.75 -8.15
N SER A 239 -7.69 -1.07 -6.88
CA SER A 239 -6.87 -0.26 -5.98
C SER A 239 -6.17 -1.11 -4.93
N PHE A 240 -5.01 -0.62 -4.49
CA PHE A 240 -4.19 -1.27 -3.46
C PHE A 240 -3.57 -0.21 -2.55
N SER A 241 -3.52 -0.48 -1.26
CA SER A 241 -2.96 0.44 -0.26
C SER A 241 -1.81 -0.19 0.51
N GLY A 242 -0.85 0.64 0.93
CA GLY A 242 0.30 0.20 1.72
C GLY A 242 0.85 1.27 2.64
N SER A 243 1.57 0.85 3.69
CA SER A 243 2.28 1.73 4.63
C SER A 243 3.77 1.40 4.65
N SER A 244 4.61 2.41 4.45
CA SER A 244 6.06 2.18 4.42
C SER A 244 6.66 1.89 5.80
N HIS A 245 6.05 2.40 6.87
CA HIS A 245 6.53 2.26 8.23
C HIS A 245 6.32 0.86 8.84
N LYS A 246 5.72 -0.06 8.09
CA LYS A 246 5.55 -1.46 8.45
C LYS A 246 6.68 -2.30 7.84
N TRP A 247 6.37 -3.37 7.21
CA TRP A 247 7.31 -4.35 6.65
C TRP A 247 8.27 -3.78 5.58
N TYR A 248 7.87 -2.69 4.92
CA TYR A 248 8.71 -2.00 3.94
C TYR A 248 9.88 -1.25 4.60
N MET A 249 9.83 -1.00 5.93
CA MET A 249 10.85 -0.33 6.73
C MET A 249 11.21 1.09 6.23
N GLY A 250 10.27 1.73 5.58
CA GLY A 250 10.42 3.06 5.01
C GLY A 250 10.12 4.20 5.99
N PRO A 251 10.10 5.44 5.50
CA PRO A 251 9.80 6.61 6.32
C PRO A 251 8.45 6.51 7.02
N ARG A 252 8.39 7.00 8.27
CA ARG A 252 7.12 7.18 8.98
C ARG A 252 6.30 8.26 8.27
N GLU A 253 4.97 8.13 8.38
CA GLU A 253 4.01 9.00 7.71
C GLU A 253 4.18 9.01 6.18
N THR A 254 4.61 7.86 5.63
CA THR A 254 4.54 7.61 4.19
C THR A 254 3.86 6.28 3.90
N GLY A 255 3.10 6.29 2.83
CA GLY A 255 2.38 5.14 2.31
C GLY A 255 2.19 5.27 0.80
N LEU A 256 1.53 4.31 0.23
CA LEU A 256 1.15 4.34 -1.17
C LEU A 256 -0.34 4.01 -1.34
N LEU A 257 -0.88 4.57 -2.39
CA LEU A 257 -2.15 4.17 -2.99
C LEU A 257 -1.90 3.88 -4.47
N PHE A 258 -2.19 2.68 -4.89
CA PHE A 258 -2.36 2.33 -6.29
C PHE A 258 -3.83 2.45 -6.67
N VAL A 259 -4.09 3.07 -7.82
CA VAL A 259 -5.41 3.07 -8.48
C VAL A 259 -5.18 2.76 -9.95
N LYS A 260 -5.80 1.68 -10.41
CA LYS A 260 -5.75 1.30 -11.82
C LYS A 260 -6.26 2.45 -12.69
N GLU A 261 -5.57 2.78 -13.78
CA GLU A 261 -5.88 3.90 -14.68
C GLU A 261 -7.37 3.96 -15.05
N SER A 262 -7.97 2.81 -15.40
CA SER A 262 -9.39 2.72 -15.76
C SER A 262 -10.37 2.97 -14.61
N ALA A 263 -9.90 2.98 -13.36
CA ALA A 263 -10.71 3.23 -12.18
C ALA A 263 -10.60 4.66 -11.64
N VAL A 264 -9.60 5.44 -12.09
CA VAL A 264 -9.29 6.77 -11.58
C VAL A 264 -10.49 7.72 -11.72
N GLU A 265 -11.18 7.73 -12.85
CA GLU A 265 -12.32 8.61 -13.12
C GLU A 265 -13.53 8.35 -12.21
N ASN A 266 -13.59 7.16 -11.59
CA ASN A 266 -14.68 6.78 -10.68
C ASN A 266 -14.42 7.18 -9.23
N ILE A 267 -13.25 7.77 -8.94
CA ILE A 267 -12.82 8.11 -7.58
C ILE A 267 -12.67 9.62 -7.45
N TRP A 268 -13.55 10.21 -6.66
CA TRP A 268 -13.44 11.63 -6.30
C TRP A 268 -12.24 11.84 -5.36
N PRO A 269 -11.45 12.90 -5.57
CA PRO A 269 -10.34 13.20 -4.69
C PRO A 269 -10.85 13.63 -3.30
N SER A 270 -10.17 13.16 -2.26
CA SER A 270 -10.45 13.57 -0.87
C SER A 270 -9.95 14.98 -0.57
N ILE A 271 -8.92 15.43 -1.29
CA ILE A 271 -8.29 16.76 -1.14
C ILE A 271 -8.18 17.37 -2.51
N VAL A 272 -8.76 18.56 -2.68
CA VAL A 272 -8.69 19.33 -3.92
C VAL A 272 -7.78 20.54 -3.74
N SER A 273 -7.00 20.86 -4.76
CA SER A 273 -6.08 21.98 -4.79
C SER A 273 -6.12 22.69 -6.15
N ILE A 274 -5.32 23.73 -6.29
CA ILE A 274 -5.13 24.45 -7.56
C ILE A 274 -4.74 23.44 -8.66
N GLY A 275 -5.37 23.56 -9.82
CA GLY A 275 -5.16 22.65 -10.97
C GLY A 275 -6.20 21.51 -11.07
N TRP A 276 -7.17 21.44 -10.15
CA TRP A 276 -8.27 20.50 -10.30
C TRP A 276 -9.15 20.88 -11.50
N GLY A 277 -9.31 19.96 -12.45
CA GLY A 277 -10.14 20.17 -13.65
C GLY A 277 -9.47 20.99 -14.76
N SER A 278 -8.16 21.23 -14.67
CA SER A 278 -7.36 21.89 -15.73
C SER A 278 -6.74 20.92 -16.70
#